data_3a3122b26aca2e62e5c0a95aed00928c
#
_entry.id   3a3122b26aca2e62e5c0a95aed00928c
#
_cell.length_a   1.000
_cell.length_b   1.000
_cell.length_c   1.000
_cell.angle_alpha   90.00
_cell.angle_beta   90.00
_cell.angle_gamma   90.00
#
_symmetry.space_group_name_H-M   'P 1'
#
loop_
_entity.id
_entity.type
_entity.pdbx_description
1 polymer ?
#
loop_
_entity_poly.entity_id
_entity_poly.type
_entity_poly.pdbx_seq_one_letter_code
_entity_poly.pdbx_strand_id
1 'polypeptide(L)'
;MGALFHQFIGMPISLDNAELLEKAMESCIMLQPYVISAKVKIDREKLKKKLSSYGYTTLDGEMLYAEVIVKVGDEVVKATLRWDENKRYPIMEVVQSSKS
;
A
#
# COMPACT_ATOMS: atom_id res chain seq x y z
N MET A 1 1.08 4.21 9.75
CA MET A 1 0.90 3.64 8.41
C MET A 1 2.06 2.79 7.95
N GLY A 2 3.29 3.25 8.08
CA GLY A 2 4.44 2.46 7.69
C GLY A 2 4.51 1.09 8.36
N ALA A 3 4.20 1.06 9.65
CA ALA A 3 4.21 -0.20 10.41
C ALA A 3 3.18 -1.20 9.90
N LEU A 4 2.06 -0.71 9.37
CA LEU A 4 1.00 -1.57 8.85
C LEU A 4 1.47 -2.30 7.60
N PHE A 5 2.20 -1.62 6.72
CA PHE A 5 2.75 -2.25 5.53
C PHE A 5 3.82 -3.28 5.88
N HIS A 6 4.58 -3.05 6.94
CA HIS A 6 5.57 -4.02 7.40
C HIS A 6 4.95 -5.36 7.73
N GLN A 7 3.71 -5.37 8.22
CA GLN A 7 3.04 -6.62 8.55
C GLN A 7 2.77 -7.47 7.32
N PHE A 8 2.62 -6.84 6.16
CA PHE A 8 2.30 -7.55 4.93
C PHE A 8 3.54 -7.88 4.10
N ILE A 9 4.64 -7.16 4.30
CA ILE A 9 5.88 -7.44 3.58
C ILE A 9 6.40 -8.81 3.96
N GLY A 10 6.77 -9.61 2.97
CA GLY A 10 7.23 -10.97 3.19
C GLY A 10 6.14 -12.02 3.13
N MET A 11 4.87 -11.62 3.02
CA MET A 11 3.79 -12.58 2.86
C MET A 11 3.86 -13.24 1.50
N PRO A 12 3.48 -14.53 1.40
CA PRO A 12 3.39 -15.17 0.10
C PRO A 12 2.37 -14.48 -0.79
N ILE A 13 2.74 -14.23 -2.04
CA ILE A 13 1.86 -13.56 -2.99
C ILE A 13 1.97 -14.22 -4.36
N SER A 14 0.84 -14.29 -5.05
CA SER A 14 0.73 -14.75 -6.41
C SER A 14 -0.21 -13.84 -7.17
N LEU A 15 -0.34 -14.03 -8.46
CA LEU A 15 -1.32 -13.25 -9.23
C LEU A 15 -2.74 -13.52 -8.77
N ASP A 16 -2.99 -14.72 -8.24
CA ASP A 16 -4.33 -15.11 -7.80
C ASP A 16 -4.76 -14.42 -6.51
N ASN A 17 -3.82 -14.19 -5.58
CA ASN A 17 -4.19 -13.60 -4.29
C ASN A 17 -3.80 -12.13 -4.15
N ALA A 18 -3.24 -11.53 -5.19
CA ALA A 18 -2.80 -10.13 -5.11
C ALA A 18 -3.95 -9.19 -4.81
N GLU A 19 -5.09 -9.38 -5.47
CA GLU A 19 -6.26 -8.54 -5.21
C GLU A 19 -6.77 -8.72 -3.79
N LEU A 20 -6.77 -9.93 -3.29
CA LEU A 20 -7.19 -10.21 -1.92
C LEU A 20 -6.29 -9.50 -0.91
N LEU A 21 -4.99 -9.51 -1.14
CA LEU A 21 -4.04 -8.81 -0.28
C LEU A 21 -4.23 -7.30 -0.34
N GLU A 22 -4.49 -6.76 -1.54
CA GLU A 22 -4.80 -5.33 -1.68
C GLU A 22 -6.00 -4.95 -0.81
N LYS A 23 -7.06 -5.72 -0.89
CA LYS A 23 -8.27 -5.45 -0.12
C LYS A 23 -8.07 -5.63 1.38
N ALA A 24 -7.29 -6.61 1.77
CA ALA A 24 -6.97 -6.83 3.17
C ALA A 24 -6.19 -5.64 3.75
N MET A 25 -5.22 -5.14 3.00
CA MET A 25 -4.46 -3.96 3.42
C MET A 25 -5.33 -2.73 3.49
N GLU A 26 -6.22 -2.53 2.50
CA GLU A 26 -7.16 -1.41 2.52
C GLU A 26 -8.06 -1.46 3.75
N SER A 27 -8.58 -2.64 4.09
CA SER A 27 -9.41 -2.80 5.27
C SER A 27 -8.66 -2.43 6.54
N CYS A 28 -7.41 -2.86 6.65
CA CYS A 28 -6.59 -2.53 7.81
C CYS A 28 -6.33 -1.03 7.94
N ILE A 29 -6.06 -0.37 6.80
CA ILE A 29 -5.83 1.07 6.80
C ILE A 29 -7.09 1.81 7.22
N MET A 30 -8.26 1.34 6.76
CA MET A 30 -9.54 1.98 7.09
C MET A 30 -9.87 1.90 8.57
N LEU A 31 -9.21 1.03 9.34
CA LEU A 31 -9.39 0.98 10.78
C LEU A 31 -8.66 2.10 11.51
N GLN A 32 -7.76 2.79 10.84
CA GLN A 32 -7.03 3.89 11.45
C GLN A 32 -7.95 5.09 11.63
N PRO A 33 -7.77 5.87 12.73
CA PRO A 33 -8.61 7.06 12.94
C PRO A 33 -8.45 8.06 11.80
N TYR A 34 -9.55 8.73 11.49
CA TYR A 34 -9.63 9.81 10.50
C TYR A 34 -9.46 9.38 9.05
N VAL A 35 -9.17 8.13 8.78
CA VAL A 35 -9.08 7.63 7.40
C VAL A 35 -10.47 7.50 6.81
N ILE A 36 -10.72 8.16 5.68
CA ILE A 36 -12.01 8.09 5.00
C ILE A 36 -11.93 7.32 3.69
N SER A 37 -10.73 7.08 3.19
CA SER A 37 -10.55 6.29 1.98
C SER A 37 -9.15 5.70 1.96
N ALA A 38 -9.04 4.50 1.44
CA ALA A 38 -7.76 3.84 1.26
C ALA A 38 -7.78 3.02 -0.03
N LYS A 39 -6.72 3.15 -0.82
CA LYS A 39 -6.51 2.33 -2.00
C LYS A 39 -5.11 1.77 -1.96
N VAL A 40 -5.00 0.47 -2.17
CA VAL A 40 -3.71 -0.20 -2.23
C VAL A 40 -3.61 -0.89 -3.57
N LYS A 41 -2.47 -0.73 -4.22
CA LYS A 41 -2.20 -1.39 -5.49
C LYS A 41 -0.88 -2.13 -5.43
N ILE A 42 -0.90 -3.33 -5.96
CA ILE A 42 0.29 -4.14 -6.13
C ILE A 42 0.62 -4.15 -7.61
N ASP A 43 1.85 -3.76 -7.94
CA ASP A 43 2.30 -3.69 -9.32
C ASP A 43 2.39 -5.11 -9.90
N ARG A 44 1.48 -5.43 -10.81
CA ARG A 44 1.40 -6.77 -11.40
C ARG A 44 2.60 -7.09 -12.28
N GLU A 45 3.19 -6.07 -12.91
CA GLU A 45 4.36 -6.28 -13.74
C GLU A 45 5.58 -6.68 -12.91
N LYS A 46 5.79 -5.97 -11.81
CA LYS A 46 6.88 -6.31 -10.89
C LYS A 46 6.64 -7.66 -10.25
N LEU A 47 5.39 -7.95 -9.91
CA LEU A 47 5.02 -9.25 -9.34
C LEU A 47 5.34 -10.38 -10.31
N LYS A 48 4.96 -10.24 -11.58
CA LYS A 48 5.22 -11.25 -12.60
C LYS A 48 6.70 -11.54 -12.75
N LYS A 49 7.53 -10.50 -12.70
CA LYS A 49 8.97 -10.65 -12.84
C LYS A 49 9.59 -11.42 -11.69
N LYS A 50 8.96 -11.39 -10.52
CA LYS A 50 9.50 -12.02 -9.32
C LYS A 50 8.86 -13.37 -8.99
N LEU A 51 7.85 -13.78 -9.73
CA LEU A 51 7.23 -15.06 -9.50
C LEU A 51 8.22 -16.21 -9.72
N SER A 52 8.23 -17.14 -8.77
CA SER A 52 9.03 -18.34 -8.90
C SER A 52 8.37 -19.34 -9.83
N SER A 53 9.06 -20.44 -10.10
CA SER A 53 8.51 -21.53 -10.90
C SER A 53 7.27 -22.17 -10.25
N TYR A 54 7.07 -21.93 -8.97
CA TYR A 54 5.89 -22.38 -8.24
C TYR A 54 4.70 -21.45 -8.37
N GLY A 55 4.88 -20.30 -9.02
CA GLY A 55 3.80 -19.34 -9.24
C GLY A 55 3.56 -18.38 -8.09
N TYR A 56 4.47 -18.29 -7.13
CA TYR A 56 4.35 -17.32 -6.05
C TYR A 56 5.72 -16.73 -5.69
N THR A 57 5.70 -15.64 -4.96
CA THR A 57 6.89 -15.01 -4.39
C THR A 57 6.49 -14.38 -3.06
N THR A 58 7.35 -13.61 -2.46
CA THR A 58 7.01 -12.86 -1.25
C THR A 58 6.70 -11.42 -1.62
N LEU A 59 5.73 -10.83 -0.90
CA LEU A 59 5.36 -9.44 -1.12
C LEU A 59 6.52 -8.54 -0.75
N ASP A 60 6.87 -7.67 -1.67
CA ASP A 60 8.01 -6.76 -1.57
C ASP A 60 7.50 -5.32 -1.60
N GLY A 61 8.13 -4.46 -0.81
CA GLY A 61 7.73 -3.05 -0.75
C GLY A 61 7.75 -2.35 -2.08
N GLU A 62 8.67 -2.71 -2.98
CA GLU A 62 8.75 -2.06 -4.28
C GLU A 62 7.57 -2.34 -5.20
N MET A 63 6.77 -3.36 -4.87
CA MET A 63 5.53 -3.66 -5.61
C MET A 63 4.35 -2.85 -5.11
N LEU A 64 4.48 -2.20 -3.96
CA LEU A 64 3.35 -1.58 -3.28
C LEU A 64 3.23 -0.10 -3.58
N TYR A 65 1.99 0.31 -3.77
CA TYR A 65 1.60 1.71 -3.85
C TYR A 65 0.29 1.87 -3.10
N ALA A 66 0.17 2.90 -2.31
CA ALA A 66 -1.05 3.16 -1.56
C ALA A 66 -1.42 4.63 -1.58
N GLU A 67 -2.70 4.92 -1.63
CA GLU A 67 -3.26 6.25 -1.47
C GLU A 67 -4.23 6.21 -0.30
N VAL A 68 -4.08 7.17 0.60
CA VAL A 68 -4.93 7.27 1.78
C VAL A 68 -5.47 8.69 1.86
N ILE A 69 -6.76 8.81 2.12
CA ILE A 69 -7.39 10.11 2.35
C ILE A 69 -7.81 10.17 3.79
N VAL A 70 -7.36 11.22 4.46
CA VAL A 70 -7.59 11.42 5.88
C VAL A 70 -8.35 12.74 6.04
N LYS A 71 -9.36 12.75 6.90
CA LYS A 71 -10.12 13.96 7.22
C LYS A 71 -9.93 14.29 8.69
N VAL A 72 -9.42 15.47 8.97
CA VAL A 72 -9.25 15.97 10.34
C VAL A 72 -9.90 17.33 10.40
N GLY A 73 -10.98 17.44 11.18
CA GLY A 73 -11.77 18.67 11.21
C GLY A 73 -12.33 18.99 9.84
N ASP A 74 -12.03 20.17 9.33
CA ASP A 74 -12.49 20.61 8.00
C ASP A 74 -11.47 20.33 6.90
N GLU A 75 -10.33 19.76 7.23
CA GLU A 75 -9.28 19.53 6.26
C GLU A 75 -9.27 18.09 5.78
N VAL A 76 -9.07 17.93 4.48
CA VAL A 76 -8.91 16.63 3.84
C VAL A 76 -7.52 16.57 3.26
N VAL A 77 -6.78 15.54 3.64
CA VAL A 77 -5.38 15.37 3.23
C VAL A 77 -5.25 14.04 2.50
N LYS A 78 -4.64 14.07 1.33
CA LYS A 78 -4.32 12.87 0.58
C LYS A 78 -2.83 12.58 0.75
N ALA A 79 -2.53 11.38 1.19
CA ALA A 79 -1.17 10.90 1.35
C ALA A 79 -0.94 9.71 0.42
N THR A 80 0.25 9.63 -0.12
CA THR A 80 0.66 8.46 -0.90
C THR A 80 1.82 7.76 -0.22
N LEU A 81 1.84 6.46 -0.32
CA LEU A 81 2.91 5.63 0.18
C LEU A 81 3.48 4.84 -0.98
N ARG A 82 4.78 4.96 -1.20
CA ARG A 82 5.46 4.25 -2.27
C ARG A 82 6.87 3.89 -1.82
N TRP A 83 7.43 2.92 -2.52
CA TRP A 83 8.79 2.48 -2.24
C TRP A 83 9.80 3.46 -2.83
N ASP A 84 10.80 3.81 -2.03
CA ASP A 84 11.93 4.62 -2.50
C ASP A 84 13.13 3.69 -2.70
N GLU A 85 13.51 3.48 -3.94
CA GLU A 85 14.60 2.57 -4.27
C GLU A 85 15.95 3.04 -3.79
N ASN A 86 16.16 4.35 -3.73
CA ASN A 86 17.42 4.90 -3.26
C ASN A 86 17.61 4.68 -1.77
N LYS A 87 16.54 4.77 -1.02
CA LYS A 87 16.56 4.63 0.44
C LYS A 87 16.16 3.25 0.91
N ARG A 88 15.58 2.45 0.04
CA ARG A 88 15.15 1.08 0.30
C ARG A 88 14.13 0.96 1.43
N TYR A 89 13.25 1.95 1.53
CA TYR A 89 12.13 1.88 2.45
C TYR A 89 10.95 2.64 1.88
N PRO A 90 9.73 2.34 2.36
CA PRO A 90 8.55 3.07 1.90
C PRO A 90 8.55 4.48 2.46
N ILE A 91 8.20 5.44 1.60
CA ILE A 91 8.07 6.83 2.01
C ILE A 91 6.62 7.27 1.87
N MET A 92 6.19 8.16 2.76
CA MET A 92 4.87 8.73 2.72
C MET A 92 4.97 10.20 2.32
N GLU A 93 4.20 10.58 1.31
CA GLU A 93 4.14 11.95 0.85
C GLU A 93 2.73 12.48 0.98
N VAL A 94 2.61 13.71 1.48
CA VAL A 94 1.34 14.42 1.45
C VAL A 94 1.22 15.08 0.09
N VAL A 95 0.24 14.63 -0.69
CA VAL A 95 0.10 15.07 -2.08
C VAL A 95 -0.81 16.27 -2.19
N GLN A 96 -1.82 16.35 -1.33
CA GLN A 96 -2.81 17.38 -1.44
C GLN A 96 -3.49 17.61 -0.10
N SER A 97 -3.79 18.87 0.18
CA SER A 97 -4.59 19.26 1.32
C SER A 97 -5.65 20.24 0.83
N SER A 98 -6.89 20.04 1.26
CA SER A 98 -7.96 20.94 0.90
C SER A 98 -8.95 21.06 2.05
N LYS A 99 -9.61 22.20 2.13
CA LYS A 99 -10.69 22.39 3.09
C LYS A 99 -12.00 22.00 2.42
N SER A 100 -12.81 21.31 3.17
CA SER A 100 -14.14 20.92 2.72
C SER A 100 -15.20 21.88 3.24
#